data_8deace67a1807883a909ae15889d479e
#
_entry.id   8deace67a1807883a909ae15889d479e
#
_cell.length_a   1.000
_cell.length_b   1.000
_cell.length_c   1.000
_cell.angle_alpha   90.00
_cell.angle_beta   90.00
_cell.angle_gamma   90.00
#
_symmetry.space_group_name_H-M   'P 1'
#
loop_
_entity.id
_entity.type
_entity.pdbx_description
1 polymer ?
#
loop_
_entity_poly.entity_id
_entity_poly.type
_entity_poly.pdbx_seq_one_letter_code
_entity_poly.pdbx_strand_id
1 'polypeptide(L)'
;YANMAKGTGCVKITPAHDFNDYEVGQRQKLPMINILTTNADIRQTAECVNSDGSDNNDLDATLPEKYRGMERFAARREIVADFEALGLLESIEENEMTVPYGDRGGVVIEPLLTNQWYVDAKKLAGPAIEAVEDGRIKFVPQQYENMYFSWMRNIQDWCISRQLWWGHQIPAWYDEAGKAYVGKDEADVREKYSLGDIALKQDEDVLDTWFSSALWTFGTQGWPEQTDRLKMFHPTDVLVTGFDIIFFWVARMIMMSMHLIKDEKGEPEIPFKTVYVTGLIRDEQGQKMSKSKGNVLDPLDMIDGIDIESLLAKRTGNMMQPQQAAKIASRTRKQFPDGIEPHGS
;
A
#
# COMPACT_ATOMS: atom_id res chain seq x y z
N TYR A 1 23.83 5.62 11.78
CA TYR A 1 23.77 4.68 10.67
C TYR A 1 25.10 3.92 10.53
N ALA A 2 26.21 4.59 10.34
CA ALA A 2 27.53 3.96 10.38
C ALA A 2 28.03 3.77 11.82
N ASN A 3 28.64 2.62 12.10
CA ASN A 3 29.24 2.34 13.41
C ASN A 3 30.77 2.35 13.30
N MET A 4 31.40 3.35 13.91
CA MET A 4 32.85 3.52 13.89
C MET A 4 33.63 2.34 14.51
N ALA A 5 32.98 1.52 15.34
CA ALA A 5 33.58 0.33 15.95
C ALA A 5 33.53 -0.92 15.07
N LYS A 6 32.88 -0.83 13.87
CA LYS A 6 32.74 -1.95 12.94
C LYS A 6 33.39 -1.63 11.60
N GLY A 7 34.24 -2.55 11.12
CA GLY A 7 34.92 -2.43 9.84
C GLY A 7 35.78 -1.17 9.73
N THR A 8 35.77 -0.57 8.55
CA THR A 8 36.56 0.66 8.25
C THR A 8 35.82 1.96 8.60
N GLY A 9 34.54 1.89 8.93
CA GLY A 9 33.64 3.05 9.05
C GLY A 9 33.17 3.63 7.72
N CYS A 10 33.62 3.13 6.59
CA CYS A 10 33.13 3.50 5.27
C CYS A 10 31.83 2.76 4.95
N VAL A 11 30.80 3.47 4.51
CA VAL A 11 29.48 2.93 4.19
C VAL A 11 29.11 3.33 2.78
N LYS A 12 28.70 2.36 1.96
CA LYS A 12 28.04 2.59 0.68
C LYS A 12 26.56 2.91 0.97
N ILE A 13 26.02 3.96 0.39
CA ILE A 13 24.63 4.40 0.54
C ILE A 13 24.00 4.51 -0.84
N THR A 14 22.87 3.81 -1.05
CA THR A 14 22.13 3.78 -2.34
C THR A 14 20.67 4.20 -2.13
N PRO A 15 20.38 5.49 -2.02
CA PRO A 15 19.08 6.00 -1.62
C PRO A 15 17.93 5.63 -2.58
N ALA A 16 18.24 5.36 -3.85
CA ALA A 16 17.23 5.00 -4.85
C ALA A 16 16.73 3.55 -4.73
N HIS A 17 17.47 2.65 -4.04
CA HIS A 17 17.21 1.21 -4.05
C HIS A 17 17.22 0.54 -2.68
N ASP A 18 17.20 1.31 -1.60
CA ASP A 18 17.11 0.79 -0.23
C ASP A 18 16.35 1.77 0.66
N PHE A 19 15.39 1.27 1.45
CA PHE A 19 14.52 2.11 2.29
C PHE A 19 15.29 2.86 3.38
N ASN A 20 16.25 2.21 4.02
CA ASN A 20 17.04 2.84 5.07
C ASN A 20 18.03 3.87 4.50
N ASP A 21 18.62 3.54 3.35
CA ASP A 21 19.50 4.45 2.62
C ASP A 21 18.73 5.66 2.08
N TYR A 22 17.46 5.48 1.69
CA TYR A 22 16.56 6.58 1.30
C TYR A 22 16.40 7.59 2.44
N GLU A 23 16.11 7.13 3.66
CA GLU A 23 15.99 7.97 4.83
C GLU A 23 17.32 8.73 5.15
N VAL A 24 18.45 8.08 4.93
CA VAL A 24 19.76 8.75 5.05
C VAL A 24 19.93 9.79 3.94
N GLY A 25 19.55 9.43 2.72
CA GLY A 25 19.57 10.33 1.56
C GLY A 25 18.77 11.60 1.80
N GLN A 26 17.56 11.47 2.33
CA GLN A 26 16.70 12.59 2.70
C GLN A 26 17.37 13.50 3.77
N ARG A 27 17.84 12.91 4.87
CA ARG A 27 18.46 13.67 5.96
C ARG A 27 19.75 14.37 5.56
N GLN A 28 20.55 13.75 4.70
CA GLN A 28 21.85 14.25 4.27
C GLN A 28 21.81 14.98 2.92
N LYS A 29 20.62 15.08 2.30
CA LYS A 29 20.42 15.69 0.97
C LYS A 29 21.32 15.07 -0.09
N LEU A 30 21.45 13.74 -0.06
CA LEU A 30 22.24 13.01 -1.05
C LEU A 30 21.45 12.87 -2.37
N PRO A 31 22.15 12.88 -3.51
CA PRO A 31 21.50 12.54 -4.78
C PRO A 31 21.07 11.08 -4.80
N MET A 32 20.01 10.79 -5.52
CA MET A 32 19.45 9.47 -5.71
C MET A 32 19.70 9.02 -7.14
N ILE A 33 20.41 7.92 -7.31
CA ILE A 33 20.80 7.38 -8.62
C ILE A 33 20.01 6.11 -8.86
N ASN A 34 19.00 6.20 -9.73
CA ASN A 34 18.18 5.06 -10.11
C ASN A 34 18.84 4.32 -11.28
N ILE A 35 19.28 3.09 -11.06
CA ILE A 35 19.97 2.25 -12.02
C ILE A 35 19.14 1.07 -12.53
N LEU A 36 17.94 0.85 -11.98
CA LEU A 36 17.08 -0.27 -12.35
C LEU A 36 15.87 0.19 -13.17
N THR A 37 15.44 -0.65 -14.08
CA THR A 37 14.16 -0.54 -14.78
C THR A 37 13.01 -1.08 -13.91
N THR A 38 11.77 -0.93 -14.38
CA THR A 38 10.59 -1.54 -13.74
C THR A 38 10.61 -3.08 -13.74
N ASN A 39 11.43 -3.71 -14.60
CA ASN A 39 11.67 -5.16 -14.61
C ASN A 39 12.87 -5.56 -13.75
N ALA A 40 13.50 -4.59 -13.07
CA ALA A 40 14.73 -4.76 -12.31
C ALA A 40 15.96 -5.17 -13.16
N ASP A 41 15.97 -4.80 -14.43
CA ASP A 41 17.15 -4.87 -15.28
C ASP A 41 17.99 -3.59 -15.11
N ILE A 42 19.30 -3.67 -15.35
CA ILE A 42 20.16 -2.49 -15.34
C ILE A 42 19.77 -1.55 -16.49
N ARG A 43 19.53 -0.30 -16.18
CA ARG A 43 19.15 0.72 -17.17
C ARG A 43 20.24 0.96 -18.20
N GLN A 44 19.87 1.53 -19.35
CA GLN A 44 20.82 2.03 -20.35
C GLN A 44 21.51 3.32 -19.85
N THR A 45 20.74 4.17 -19.18
CA THR A 45 21.18 5.43 -18.58
C THR A 45 20.60 5.54 -17.18
N ALA A 46 21.39 5.94 -16.19
CA ALA A 46 20.90 6.20 -14.86
C ALA A 46 19.96 7.42 -14.86
N GLU A 47 18.97 7.40 -13.97
CA GLU A 47 18.17 8.57 -13.65
C GLU A 47 18.67 9.15 -12.33
N CYS A 48 19.00 10.42 -12.32
CA CYS A 48 19.54 11.10 -11.15
C CYS A 48 18.56 12.16 -10.70
N VAL A 49 18.17 12.08 -9.43
CA VAL A 49 17.30 13.08 -8.80
C VAL A 49 17.90 13.58 -7.50
N ASN A 50 17.56 14.79 -7.13
CA ASN A 50 17.88 15.37 -5.85
C ASN A 50 17.00 14.77 -4.74
N SER A 51 17.34 15.00 -3.49
CA SER A 51 16.54 14.52 -2.35
C SER A 51 15.13 15.09 -2.28
N ASP A 52 14.82 16.18 -2.97
CA ASP A 52 13.50 16.79 -3.11
C ASP A 52 12.71 16.26 -4.31
N GLY A 53 13.27 15.32 -5.06
CA GLY A 53 12.66 14.72 -6.25
C GLY A 53 12.85 15.50 -7.54
N SER A 54 13.53 16.65 -7.52
CA SER A 54 13.87 17.38 -8.75
C SER A 54 14.98 16.68 -9.53
N ASP A 55 14.99 16.81 -10.86
CA ASP A 55 16.01 16.23 -11.70
C ASP A 55 17.40 16.79 -11.37
N ASN A 56 18.40 15.90 -11.33
CA ASN A 56 19.80 16.25 -11.15
C ASN A 56 20.59 15.93 -12.41
N ASN A 57 20.58 16.86 -13.35
CA ASN A 57 21.26 16.73 -14.64
C ASN A 57 22.79 17.00 -14.57
N ASP A 58 23.27 17.50 -13.46
CA ASP A 58 24.68 17.84 -13.26
C ASP A 58 25.50 16.64 -12.73
N LEU A 59 24.82 15.60 -12.25
CA LEU A 59 25.47 14.42 -11.69
C LEU A 59 25.88 13.45 -12.81
N ASP A 60 27.18 13.24 -12.96
CA ASP A 60 27.71 12.17 -13.83
C ASP A 60 27.55 10.81 -13.14
N ALA A 61 26.53 10.07 -13.54
CA ALA A 61 26.25 8.71 -13.10
C ALA A 61 26.28 7.74 -14.30
N THR A 62 27.38 7.76 -15.02
CA THR A 62 27.58 6.87 -16.18
C THR A 62 27.61 5.40 -15.75
N LEU A 63 26.67 4.62 -16.27
CA LEU A 63 26.66 3.16 -16.05
C LEU A 63 27.67 2.48 -16.98
N PRO A 64 28.49 1.55 -16.47
CA PRO A 64 29.40 0.77 -17.31
C PRO A 64 28.64 0.01 -18.39
N GLU A 65 29.08 0.13 -19.62
CA GLU A 65 28.41 -0.45 -20.81
C GLU A 65 28.19 -1.96 -20.66
N LYS A 66 29.16 -2.66 -20.07
CA LYS A 66 29.14 -4.10 -19.83
C LYS A 66 27.87 -4.58 -19.10
N TYR A 67 27.34 -3.78 -18.18
CA TYR A 67 26.21 -4.21 -17.33
C TYR A 67 24.85 -3.74 -17.84
N ARG A 68 24.79 -2.81 -18.81
CA ARG A 68 23.53 -2.23 -19.32
C ARG A 68 22.62 -3.30 -19.91
N GLY A 69 21.37 -3.29 -19.51
CA GLY A 69 20.35 -4.25 -19.94
C GLY A 69 20.46 -5.64 -19.31
N MET A 70 21.41 -5.86 -18.40
CA MET A 70 21.50 -7.13 -17.68
C MET A 70 20.41 -7.24 -16.60
N GLU A 71 19.88 -8.46 -16.43
CA GLU A 71 19.05 -8.82 -15.28
C GLU A 71 19.88 -8.67 -13.98
N ARG A 72 19.30 -8.13 -12.91
CA ARG A 72 20.00 -7.75 -11.66
C ARG A 72 20.88 -8.84 -11.06
N PHE A 73 20.42 -10.10 -11.06
CA PHE A 73 21.23 -11.20 -10.50
C PHE A 73 22.36 -11.62 -11.43
N ALA A 74 22.17 -11.48 -12.74
CA ALA A 74 23.23 -11.65 -13.70
C ALA A 74 24.30 -10.55 -13.55
N ALA A 75 23.87 -9.30 -13.46
CA ALA A 75 24.76 -8.17 -13.20
C ALA A 75 25.55 -8.33 -11.91
N ARG A 76 24.91 -8.79 -10.83
CA ARG A 76 25.58 -9.07 -9.54
C ARG A 76 26.73 -10.08 -9.71
N ARG A 77 26.48 -11.18 -10.42
CA ARG A 77 27.52 -12.20 -10.65
C ARG A 77 28.69 -11.63 -11.46
N GLU A 78 28.41 -10.85 -12.51
CA GLU A 78 29.44 -10.22 -13.32
C GLU A 78 30.27 -9.18 -12.54
N ILE A 79 29.63 -8.36 -11.72
CA ILE A 79 30.31 -7.37 -10.88
C ILE A 79 31.25 -8.08 -9.89
N VAL A 80 30.79 -9.17 -9.25
CA VAL A 80 31.63 -9.96 -8.33
C VAL A 80 32.85 -10.54 -9.06
N ALA A 81 32.64 -11.11 -10.27
CA ALA A 81 33.74 -11.64 -11.08
C ALA A 81 34.76 -10.55 -11.48
N ASP A 82 34.28 -9.34 -11.79
CA ASP A 82 35.15 -8.21 -12.10
C ASP A 82 35.97 -7.76 -10.90
N PHE A 83 35.37 -7.73 -9.68
CA PHE A 83 36.11 -7.45 -8.46
C PHE A 83 37.19 -8.50 -8.17
N GLU A 84 36.87 -9.77 -8.43
CA GLU A 84 37.85 -10.88 -8.30
C GLU A 84 38.99 -10.71 -9.31
N ALA A 85 38.69 -10.44 -10.56
CA ALA A 85 39.69 -10.21 -11.62
C ALA A 85 40.61 -9.01 -11.35
N LEU A 86 40.10 -7.98 -10.67
CA LEU A 86 40.88 -6.81 -10.24
C LEU A 86 41.65 -7.04 -8.95
N GLY A 87 41.52 -8.19 -8.29
CA GLY A 87 42.13 -8.50 -6.99
C GLY A 87 41.55 -7.66 -5.84
N LEU A 88 40.34 -7.17 -5.99
CA LEU A 88 39.64 -6.33 -4.99
C LEU A 88 38.61 -7.11 -4.16
N LEU A 89 38.35 -8.36 -4.49
CA LEU A 89 37.44 -9.22 -3.75
C LEU A 89 38.20 -9.88 -2.58
N GLU A 90 37.82 -9.55 -1.34
CA GLU A 90 38.39 -10.14 -0.13
C GLU A 90 37.67 -11.44 0.24
N SER A 91 36.36 -11.39 0.40
CA SER A 91 35.54 -12.56 0.71
C SER A 91 34.08 -12.38 0.25
N ILE A 92 33.37 -13.48 0.13
CA ILE A 92 31.91 -13.51 -0.03
C ILE A 92 31.35 -14.22 1.21
N GLU A 93 30.52 -13.50 1.98
CA GLU A 93 29.91 -14.01 3.19
C GLU A 93 28.40 -14.02 3.05
N GLU A 94 27.75 -15.08 3.55
CA GLU A 94 26.30 -15.10 3.65
C GLU A 94 25.83 -14.14 4.74
N ASN A 95 24.84 -13.33 4.42
CA ASN A 95 24.25 -12.37 5.34
C ASN A 95 22.73 -12.56 5.41
N GLU A 96 22.22 -12.77 6.63
CA GLU A 96 20.79 -12.85 6.86
C GLU A 96 20.17 -11.45 6.74
N MET A 97 19.21 -11.30 5.83
CA MET A 97 18.47 -10.05 5.64
C MET A 97 17.01 -10.32 5.30
N THR A 98 16.15 -9.37 5.64
CA THR A 98 14.74 -9.41 5.23
C THR A 98 14.65 -8.95 3.78
N VAL A 99 14.25 -9.87 2.89
CA VAL A 99 14.06 -9.59 1.46
C VAL A 99 12.58 -9.38 1.20
N PRO A 100 12.16 -8.27 0.57
CA PRO A 100 10.78 -8.06 0.20
C PRO A 100 10.38 -8.92 -0.99
N TYR A 101 9.17 -9.51 -0.91
CA TYR A 101 8.57 -10.32 -1.98
C TYR A 101 7.22 -9.76 -2.38
N GLY A 102 6.91 -9.83 -3.66
CA GLY A 102 5.59 -9.48 -4.16
C GLY A 102 4.52 -10.47 -3.66
N ASP A 103 3.47 -9.98 -3.02
CA ASP A 103 2.41 -10.79 -2.40
C ASP A 103 1.74 -11.76 -3.39
N ARG A 104 1.63 -11.38 -4.63
CA ARG A 104 0.94 -12.17 -5.67
C ARG A 104 1.89 -12.98 -6.53
N GLY A 105 3.00 -12.38 -6.95
CA GLY A 105 3.99 -13.04 -7.83
C GLY A 105 4.97 -13.92 -7.09
N GLY A 106 5.19 -13.71 -5.79
CA GLY A 106 6.17 -14.44 -4.99
C GLY A 106 7.62 -14.22 -5.45
N VAL A 107 7.87 -13.15 -6.21
CA VAL A 107 9.21 -12.77 -6.68
C VAL A 107 9.82 -11.71 -5.79
N VAL A 108 11.14 -11.68 -5.69
CA VAL A 108 11.88 -10.61 -5.02
C VAL A 108 11.60 -9.29 -5.72
N ILE A 109 11.21 -8.28 -4.94
CA ILE A 109 11.03 -6.92 -5.44
C ILE A 109 12.21 -6.04 -5.02
N GLU A 110 12.55 -5.10 -5.90
CA GLU A 110 13.57 -4.09 -5.62
C GLU A 110 12.88 -2.74 -5.37
N PRO A 111 13.31 -1.97 -4.36
CA PRO A 111 12.83 -0.60 -4.18
C PRO A 111 13.14 0.24 -5.43
N LEU A 112 12.17 0.99 -5.91
CA LEU A 112 12.28 1.85 -7.08
C LEU A 112 11.61 3.18 -6.80
N LEU A 113 12.28 4.28 -7.08
CA LEU A 113 11.71 5.62 -7.01
C LEU A 113 10.75 5.86 -8.17
N THR A 114 9.52 6.23 -7.85
CA THR A 114 8.49 6.60 -8.83
C THR A 114 7.68 7.77 -8.30
N ASN A 115 7.19 8.62 -9.20
CA ASN A 115 6.25 9.67 -8.83
C ASN A 115 4.91 9.03 -8.48
N GLN A 116 4.37 9.39 -7.32
CA GLN A 116 3.13 8.85 -6.79
C GLN A 116 2.27 9.97 -6.21
N TRP A 117 0.97 9.74 -6.14
CA TRP A 117 0.05 10.63 -5.44
C TRP A 117 0.02 10.30 -3.96
N TYR A 118 0.15 11.33 -3.11
CA TYR A 118 0.13 11.20 -1.67
C TYR A 118 -0.93 12.11 -1.03
N VAL A 119 -1.55 11.60 0.01
CA VAL A 119 -2.29 12.41 0.98
C VAL A 119 -1.33 12.78 2.10
N ASP A 120 -1.21 14.09 2.41
CA ASP A 120 -0.49 14.60 3.57
C ASP A 120 -1.25 14.23 4.85
N ALA A 121 -1.09 12.96 5.24
CA ALA A 121 -1.84 12.38 6.35
C ALA A 121 -1.49 13.02 7.70
N LYS A 122 -0.30 13.57 7.85
CA LYS A 122 0.13 14.24 9.08
C LYS A 122 -0.73 15.46 9.39
N LYS A 123 -1.08 16.24 8.37
CA LYS A 123 -2.01 17.39 8.53
C LYS A 123 -3.41 16.95 8.90
N LEU A 124 -3.88 15.82 8.37
CA LEU A 124 -5.23 15.33 8.62
C LEU A 124 -5.37 14.60 9.96
N ALA A 125 -4.27 14.11 10.51
CA ALA A 125 -4.27 13.32 11.73
C ALA A 125 -4.59 14.14 12.99
N GLY A 126 -4.19 15.40 13.07
CA GLY A 126 -4.39 16.23 14.26
C GLY A 126 -5.86 16.28 14.70
N PRO A 127 -6.78 16.82 13.89
CA PRO A 127 -8.20 16.86 14.24
C PRO A 127 -8.80 15.47 14.49
N ALA A 128 -8.34 14.44 13.77
CA ALA A 128 -8.81 13.08 13.94
C ALA A 128 -8.39 12.46 15.29
N ILE A 129 -7.19 12.78 15.79
CA ILE A 129 -6.73 12.39 17.12
C ILE A 129 -7.57 13.09 18.18
N GLU A 130 -7.75 14.40 18.08
CA GLU A 130 -8.53 15.20 19.01
C GLU A 130 -9.96 14.69 19.15
N ALA A 131 -10.62 14.29 18.05
CA ALA A 131 -11.99 13.79 18.08
C ALA A 131 -12.16 12.50 18.90
N VAL A 132 -11.11 11.71 19.06
CA VAL A 132 -11.11 10.53 19.93
C VAL A 132 -10.68 10.90 21.35
N GLU A 133 -9.71 11.78 21.53
CA GLU A 133 -9.24 12.24 22.86
C GLU A 133 -10.33 12.99 23.62
N ASP A 134 -11.11 13.81 22.96
CA ASP A 134 -12.21 14.58 23.57
C ASP A 134 -13.54 13.79 23.70
N GLY A 135 -13.56 12.57 23.17
CA GLY A 135 -14.68 11.64 23.30
C GLY A 135 -15.84 11.87 22.33
N ARG A 136 -15.67 12.71 21.31
CA ARG A 136 -16.63 12.81 20.18
C ARG A 136 -16.76 11.48 19.44
N ILE A 137 -15.64 10.73 19.34
CA ILE A 137 -15.61 9.35 18.82
C ILE A 137 -15.14 8.43 19.93
N LYS A 138 -15.86 7.32 20.15
CA LYS A 138 -15.54 6.33 21.21
C LYS A 138 -15.33 4.97 20.60
N PHE A 139 -14.32 4.25 21.06
CA PHE A 139 -14.12 2.83 20.72
C PHE A 139 -14.74 1.92 21.77
N VAL A 140 -15.40 0.87 21.30
CA VAL A 140 -15.97 -0.18 22.18
C VAL A 140 -15.46 -1.53 21.67
N PRO A 141 -14.66 -2.28 22.45
CA PRO A 141 -14.07 -1.90 23.76
C PRO A 141 -13.04 -0.77 23.67
N GLN A 142 -12.94 0.04 24.72
CA GLN A 142 -12.07 1.22 24.78
C GLN A 142 -10.58 0.91 24.54
N GLN A 143 -10.12 -0.28 24.87
CA GLN A 143 -8.71 -0.69 24.68
C GLN A 143 -8.18 -0.48 23.23
N TYR A 144 -9.06 -0.46 22.24
CA TYR A 144 -8.68 -0.25 20.83
C TYR A 144 -8.31 1.20 20.51
N GLU A 145 -8.59 2.16 21.38
CA GLU A 145 -8.07 3.53 21.29
C GLU A 145 -6.54 3.54 21.29
N ASN A 146 -5.90 2.65 22.06
CA ASN A 146 -4.44 2.55 22.11
C ASN A 146 -3.85 2.16 20.74
N MET A 147 -4.50 1.25 20.03
CA MET A 147 -4.10 0.85 18.68
C MET A 147 -4.28 2.02 17.71
N TYR A 148 -5.42 2.71 17.76
CA TYR A 148 -5.70 3.90 16.95
C TYR A 148 -4.63 4.98 17.18
N PHE A 149 -4.35 5.37 18.41
CA PHE A 149 -3.37 6.39 18.74
C PHE A 149 -1.94 6.00 18.37
N SER A 150 -1.58 4.72 18.53
CA SER A 150 -0.26 4.23 18.12
C SER A 150 0.01 4.45 16.63
N TRP A 151 -0.99 4.22 15.79
CA TRP A 151 -0.89 4.47 14.36
C TRP A 151 -0.95 5.97 14.01
N MET A 152 -1.91 6.69 14.58
CA MET A 152 -2.18 8.09 14.23
C MET A 152 -1.05 9.05 14.63
N ARG A 153 -0.44 8.83 15.79
CA ARG A 153 0.68 9.67 16.28
C ARG A 153 1.97 9.47 15.51
N ASN A 154 2.11 8.35 14.81
CA ASN A 154 3.28 8.01 13.99
C ASN A 154 2.93 7.89 12.50
N ILE A 155 1.85 8.53 12.08
CA ILE A 155 1.34 8.38 10.72
C ILE A 155 2.33 8.93 9.69
N GLN A 156 2.49 8.19 8.61
CA GLN A 156 3.25 8.61 7.43
C GLN A 156 2.29 9.03 6.32
N ASP A 157 2.82 9.78 5.36
CA ASP A 157 2.04 10.18 4.19
C ASP A 157 1.49 8.96 3.46
N TRP A 158 0.25 9.05 3.02
CA TRP A 158 -0.47 7.94 2.44
C TRP A 158 -0.39 7.99 0.92
N CYS A 159 0.40 7.09 0.33
CA CYS A 159 0.38 6.88 -1.11
C CYS A 159 -0.99 6.33 -1.54
N ILE A 160 -1.66 7.04 -2.45
CA ILE A 160 -3.01 6.70 -2.92
C ILE A 160 -3.06 6.25 -4.37
N SER A 161 -1.96 6.27 -5.11
CA SER A 161 -1.87 5.77 -6.48
C SER A 161 -1.45 4.30 -6.51
N ARG A 162 -2.01 3.55 -7.45
CA ARG A 162 -1.75 2.12 -7.66
C ARG A 162 -1.61 1.83 -9.15
N GLN A 163 -0.60 1.06 -9.52
CA GLN A 163 -0.32 0.61 -10.89
C GLN A 163 -1.11 -0.67 -11.19
N LEU A 164 -2.44 -0.55 -11.26
CA LEU A 164 -3.38 -1.65 -11.50
C LEU A 164 -4.20 -1.38 -12.76
N TRP A 165 -4.58 -2.44 -13.47
CA TRP A 165 -5.41 -2.31 -14.66
C TRP A 165 -6.89 -2.08 -14.37
N TRP A 166 -7.31 -2.29 -13.13
CA TRP A 166 -8.71 -2.15 -12.73
C TRP A 166 -8.84 -1.30 -11.47
N GLY A 167 -9.68 -0.29 -11.52
CA GLY A 167 -9.95 0.61 -10.41
C GLY A 167 -10.47 1.96 -10.88
N HIS A 168 -10.58 2.91 -9.97
CA HIS A 168 -10.88 4.31 -10.27
C HIS A 168 -9.61 4.99 -10.78
N GLN A 169 -9.54 5.26 -12.06
CA GLN A 169 -8.43 6.01 -12.66
C GLN A 169 -8.32 7.39 -12.00
N ILE A 170 -7.09 7.79 -11.70
CA ILE A 170 -6.84 9.08 -11.05
C ILE A 170 -7.32 10.21 -11.95
N PRO A 171 -8.17 11.13 -11.46
CA PRO A 171 -8.74 12.20 -12.25
C PRO A 171 -7.77 13.39 -12.36
N ALA A 172 -6.58 13.11 -12.89
CA ALA A 172 -5.52 14.08 -13.14
C ALA A 172 -5.01 13.94 -14.58
N TRP A 173 -4.70 15.07 -15.19
CA TRP A 173 -4.16 15.16 -16.54
C TRP A 173 -2.87 15.94 -16.53
N TYR A 174 -1.92 15.53 -17.35
CA TYR A 174 -0.61 16.15 -17.46
C TYR A 174 -0.45 16.79 -18.84
N ASP A 175 0.15 17.97 -18.87
CA ASP A 175 0.65 18.57 -20.12
C ASP A 175 2.04 17.99 -20.49
N GLU A 176 2.56 18.41 -21.63
CA GLU A 176 3.89 17.99 -22.12
C GLU A 176 5.05 18.41 -21.19
N ALA A 177 4.84 19.44 -20.36
CA ALA A 177 5.81 19.87 -19.35
C ALA A 177 5.71 19.08 -18.04
N GLY A 178 4.78 18.11 -17.93
CA GLY A 178 4.55 17.30 -16.73
C GLY A 178 3.75 17.99 -15.63
N LYS A 179 3.14 19.14 -15.91
CA LYS A 179 2.28 19.82 -14.94
C LYS A 179 0.94 19.13 -14.82
N ALA A 180 0.55 18.81 -13.59
CA ALA A 180 -0.72 18.15 -13.28
C ALA A 180 -1.90 19.11 -13.15
N TYR A 181 -3.05 18.69 -13.66
CA TYR A 181 -4.34 19.38 -13.59
C TYR A 181 -5.41 18.37 -13.12
N VAL A 182 -6.25 18.75 -12.17
CA VAL A 182 -7.24 17.85 -11.56
C VAL A 182 -8.66 18.33 -11.84
N GLY A 183 -9.51 17.42 -12.29
CA GLY A 183 -10.92 17.69 -12.58
C GLY A 183 -11.75 16.43 -12.67
N LYS A 184 -13.04 16.56 -12.94
CA LYS A 184 -13.97 15.43 -13.09
C LYS A 184 -13.69 14.62 -14.36
N ASP A 185 -13.39 15.35 -15.42
CA ASP A 185 -13.04 14.83 -16.73
C ASP A 185 -12.15 15.85 -17.46
N GLU A 186 -11.69 15.52 -18.65
CA GLU A 186 -10.81 16.38 -19.45
C GLU A 186 -11.48 17.71 -19.81
N ALA A 187 -12.78 17.71 -20.06
CA ALA A 187 -13.51 18.94 -20.40
C ALA A 187 -13.56 19.91 -19.20
N ASP A 188 -13.86 19.39 -18.00
CA ASP A 188 -13.83 20.15 -16.75
C ASP A 188 -12.43 20.71 -16.47
N VAL A 189 -11.38 19.92 -16.71
CA VAL A 189 -9.98 20.36 -16.58
C VAL A 189 -9.67 21.51 -17.55
N ARG A 190 -10.05 21.38 -18.81
CA ARG A 190 -9.80 22.41 -19.84
C ARG A 190 -10.51 23.72 -19.51
N GLU A 191 -11.75 23.65 -19.06
CA GLU A 191 -12.53 24.82 -18.64
C GLU A 191 -11.94 25.47 -17.39
N LYS A 192 -11.74 24.69 -16.34
CA LYS A 192 -11.26 25.14 -15.02
C LYS A 192 -9.91 25.84 -15.06
N TYR A 193 -9.00 25.35 -15.89
CA TYR A 193 -7.64 25.89 -15.99
C TYR A 193 -7.41 26.72 -17.26
N SER A 194 -8.44 26.91 -18.09
CA SER A 194 -8.37 27.68 -19.35
C SER A 194 -7.27 27.20 -20.30
N LEU A 195 -7.15 25.89 -20.49
CA LEU A 195 -6.02 25.27 -21.17
C LEU A 195 -6.13 25.29 -22.71
N GLY A 196 -7.30 25.58 -23.29
CA GLY A 196 -7.49 25.49 -24.74
C GLY A 196 -7.23 24.07 -25.28
N ASP A 197 -6.53 23.98 -26.41
CA ASP A 197 -6.29 22.72 -27.15
C ASP A 197 -4.91 22.09 -26.85
N ILE A 198 -4.25 22.44 -25.74
CA ILE A 198 -2.96 21.79 -25.40
C ILE A 198 -3.15 20.28 -25.24
N ALA A 199 -2.11 19.51 -25.61
CA ALA A 199 -2.12 18.06 -25.41
C ALA A 199 -2.17 17.73 -23.91
N LEU A 200 -3.12 16.87 -23.52
CA LEU A 200 -3.25 16.39 -22.16
C LEU A 200 -3.25 14.85 -22.16
N LYS A 201 -2.56 14.28 -21.19
CA LYS A 201 -2.55 12.84 -20.93
C LYS A 201 -3.08 12.58 -19.51
N GLN A 202 -4.13 11.75 -19.40
CA GLN A 202 -4.62 11.34 -18.09
C GLN A 202 -3.62 10.43 -17.39
N ASP A 203 -3.55 10.52 -16.07
CA ASP A 203 -2.78 9.61 -15.22
C ASP A 203 -3.22 8.16 -15.47
N GLU A 204 -2.27 7.25 -15.63
CA GLU A 204 -2.56 5.83 -15.92
C GLU A 204 -2.86 5.03 -14.64
N ASP A 205 -2.50 5.57 -13.48
CA ASP A 205 -2.71 4.92 -12.19
C ASP A 205 -4.18 4.99 -11.76
N VAL A 206 -4.52 4.11 -10.82
CA VAL A 206 -5.83 4.10 -10.18
C VAL A 206 -5.70 4.45 -8.70
N LEU A 207 -6.79 4.92 -8.10
CA LEU A 207 -6.83 5.22 -6.67
C LEU A 207 -6.80 3.94 -5.82
N ASP A 208 -6.11 4.01 -4.70
CA ASP A 208 -6.17 3.00 -3.64
C ASP A 208 -7.63 2.74 -3.23
N THR A 209 -8.01 1.47 -3.14
CA THR A 209 -9.34 1.05 -2.69
C THR A 209 -9.73 1.70 -1.36
N TRP A 210 -8.76 1.85 -0.45
CA TRP A 210 -8.99 2.50 0.84
C TRP A 210 -9.27 4.00 0.74
N PHE A 211 -8.84 4.66 -0.35
CA PHE A 211 -9.20 6.05 -0.59
C PHE A 211 -10.71 6.18 -0.85
N SER A 212 -11.25 5.38 -1.76
CA SER A 212 -12.71 5.35 -2.01
C SER A 212 -13.48 4.88 -0.77
N SER A 213 -12.97 3.88 -0.05
CA SER A 213 -13.58 3.37 1.18
C SER A 213 -13.62 4.41 2.31
N ALA A 214 -12.65 5.34 2.34
CA ALA A 214 -12.63 6.43 3.31
C ALA A 214 -13.73 7.47 3.10
N LEU A 215 -14.34 7.51 1.91
CA LEU A 215 -15.43 8.42 1.58
C LEU A 215 -16.82 7.82 1.88
N TRP A 216 -16.88 6.57 2.37
CA TRP A 216 -18.11 5.79 2.50
C TRP A 216 -19.23 6.52 3.23
N THR A 217 -18.96 7.11 4.39
CA THR A 217 -19.99 7.68 5.28
C THR A 217 -20.75 8.85 4.68
N PHE A 218 -20.17 9.55 3.71
CA PHE A 218 -20.78 10.71 3.08
C PHE A 218 -20.92 10.56 1.55
N GLY A 219 -19.97 9.93 0.86
CA GLY A 219 -20.03 9.73 -0.59
C GLY A 219 -21.24 8.91 -1.02
N THR A 220 -21.59 7.85 -0.29
CA THR A 220 -22.76 7.03 -0.56
C THR A 220 -24.09 7.73 -0.27
N GLN A 221 -24.07 8.86 0.44
CA GLN A 221 -25.24 9.65 0.75
C GLN A 221 -25.47 10.81 -0.24
N GLY A 222 -24.63 10.92 -1.27
CA GLY A 222 -24.78 11.88 -2.37
C GLY A 222 -23.88 13.11 -2.29
N TRP A 223 -22.94 13.14 -1.33
CA TRP A 223 -21.92 14.22 -1.33
C TRP A 223 -21.19 14.27 -2.69
N PRO A 224 -20.92 15.45 -3.28
CA PRO A 224 -20.90 16.80 -2.66
C PRO A 224 -22.26 17.54 -2.60
N GLU A 225 -23.34 16.97 -3.16
CA GLU A 225 -24.66 17.58 -3.04
C GLU A 225 -25.18 17.51 -1.59
N GLN A 226 -25.93 18.55 -1.17
CA GLN A 226 -26.57 18.61 0.15
C GLN A 226 -27.90 17.86 0.15
N THR A 227 -27.85 16.53 0.01
CA THR A 227 -29.04 15.69 -0.06
C THR A 227 -29.70 15.52 1.31
N ASP A 228 -30.99 15.19 1.32
CA ASP A 228 -31.70 14.86 2.56
C ASP A 228 -31.13 13.61 3.23
N ARG A 229 -30.61 12.66 2.43
CA ARG A 229 -29.94 11.47 2.95
C ARG A 229 -28.65 11.81 3.68
N LEU A 230 -27.83 12.69 3.12
CA LEU A 230 -26.59 13.16 3.76
C LEU A 230 -26.92 13.82 5.11
N LYS A 231 -27.90 14.73 5.15
CA LYS A 231 -28.32 15.40 6.39
C LYS A 231 -28.91 14.45 7.43
N MET A 232 -29.54 13.35 6.99
CA MET A 232 -30.17 12.38 7.91
C MET A 232 -29.19 11.35 8.45
N PHE A 233 -28.24 10.88 7.63
CA PHE A 233 -27.41 9.71 7.95
C PHE A 233 -25.94 10.03 8.19
N HIS A 234 -25.53 11.28 8.05
CA HIS A 234 -24.18 11.73 8.39
C HIS A 234 -24.23 12.86 9.43
N PRO A 235 -23.51 12.74 10.56
CA PRO A 235 -22.72 11.58 10.98
C PRO A 235 -23.60 10.38 11.36
N THR A 236 -23.09 9.17 11.11
CA THR A 236 -23.77 7.95 11.59
C THR A 236 -23.49 7.72 13.09
N ASP A 237 -24.30 6.89 13.76
CA ASP A 237 -24.13 6.66 15.20
C ASP A 237 -23.08 5.59 15.50
N VAL A 238 -23.10 4.46 14.79
CA VAL A 238 -22.22 3.33 15.07
C VAL A 238 -21.59 2.78 13.80
N LEU A 239 -20.26 2.63 13.84
CA LEU A 239 -19.49 1.84 12.87
C LEU A 239 -19.13 0.51 13.52
N VAL A 240 -19.48 -0.61 12.90
CA VAL A 240 -19.06 -1.95 13.31
C VAL A 240 -17.92 -2.41 12.41
N THR A 241 -16.80 -2.85 12.99
CA THR A 241 -15.61 -3.23 12.22
C THR A 241 -14.74 -4.24 12.96
N GLY A 242 -13.89 -4.95 12.22
CA GLY A 242 -12.80 -5.73 12.78
C GLY A 242 -11.62 -4.84 13.22
N PHE A 243 -10.86 -5.31 14.19
CA PHE A 243 -9.69 -4.55 14.67
C PHE A 243 -8.58 -4.40 13.61
N ASP A 244 -8.52 -5.32 12.66
CA ASP A 244 -7.48 -5.37 11.62
C ASP A 244 -7.57 -4.26 10.58
N ILE A 245 -8.70 -3.55 10.51
CA ILE A 245 -8.89 -2.42 9.60
C ILE A 245 -9.14 -1.07 10.33
N ILE A 246 -8.84 -0.99 11.62
CA ILE A 246 -8.93 0.29 12.35
C ILE A 246 -8.07 1.36 11.67
N PHE A 247 -6.83 1.04 11.32
CA PHE A 247 -5.97 1.98 10.63
C PHE A 247 -6.39 2.19 9.16
N PHE A 248 -6.62 1.11 8.42
CA PHE A 248 -6.86 1.19 6.99
C PHE A 248 -8.21 1.79 6.61
N TRP A 249 -9.21 1.66 7.48
CA TRP A 249 -10.56 2.13 7.20
C TRP A 249 -11.05 3.18 8.19
N VAL A 250 -11.09 2.87 9.48
CA VAL A 250 -11.66 3.76 10.50
C VAL A 250 -10.91 5.09 10.56
N ALA A 251 -9.59 5.05 10.72
CA ALA A 251 -8.77 6.24 10.82
C ALA A 251 -8.85 7.11 9.55
N ARG A 252 -8.86 6.47 8.38
CA ARG A 252 -8.99 7.16 7.10
C ARG A 252 -10.36 7.79 6.90
N MET A 253 -11.44 7.12 7.30
CA MET A 253 -12.77 7.74 7.29
C MET A 253 -12.85 8.96 8.21
N ILE A 254 -12.26 8.89 9.40
CA ILE A 254 -12.24 10.03 10.34
C ILE A 254 -11.48 11.21 9.70
N MET A 255 -10.26 10.99 9.21
CA MET A 255 -9.47 12.03 8.56
C MET A 255 -10.19 12.66 7.37
N MET A 256 -10.71 11.85 6.45
CA MET A 256 -11.35 12.35 5.23
C MET A 256 -12.67 13.05 5.51
N SER A 257 -13.51 12.51 6.41
CA SER A 257 -14.75 13.17 6.80
C SER A 257 -14.47 14.55 7.42
N MET A 258 -13.62 14.60 8.44
CA MET A 258 -13.31 15.85 9.14
C MET A 258 -12.62 16.90 8.24
N HIS A 259 -11.96 16.46 7.17
CA HIS A 259 -11.38 17.36 6.19
C HIS A 259 -12.42 17.89 5.20
N LEU A 260 -13.23 17.01 4.62
CA LEU A 260 -14.12 17.32 3.49
C LEU A 260 -15.51 17.78 3.94
N ILE A 261 -16.02 17.30 5.06
CA ILE A 261 -17.36 17.65 5.55
C ILE A 261 -17.24 18.66 6.69
N LYS A 262 -18.06 19.70 6.55
CA LYS A 262 -18.16 20.75 7.56
C LYS A 262 -19.62 20.90 7.98
N ASP A 263 -19.83 21.15 9.27
CA ASP A 263 -21.13 21.46 9.82
C ASP A 263 -21.62 22.87 9.39
N GLU A 264 -22.80 23.26 9.82
CA GLU A 264 -23.39 24.58 9.51
C GLU A 264 -22.55 25.76 10.02
N LYS A 265 -21.63 25.52 10.97
CA LYS A 265 -20.71 26.55 11.50
C LYS A 265 -19.35 26.53 10.81
N GLY A 266 -19.13 25.60 9.87
CA GLY A 266 -17.86 25.41 9.18
C GLY A 266 -16.85 24.57 9.96
N GLU A 267 -17.26 23.93 11.08
CA GLU A 267 -16.40 23.07 11.87
C GLU A 267 -16.30 21.65 11.28
N PRO A 268 -15.16 20.95 11.46
CA PRO A 268 -14.98 19.57 11.01
C PRO A 268 -16.02 18.60 11.59
N GLU A 269 -16.69 17.84 10.72
CA GLU A 269 -17.71 16.89 11.15
C GLU A 269 -17.15 15.46 11.24
N ILE A 270 -17.43 14.80 12.36
CA ILE A 270 -17.03 13.39 12.56
C ILE A 270 -17.87 12.44 11.72
N PRO A 271 -17.35 11.31 11.22
CA PRO A 271 -18.13 10.39 10.40
C PRO A 271 -19.11 9.52 11.20
N PHE A 272 -18.79 9.23 12.46
CA PHE A 272 -19.57 8.37 13.38
C PHE A 272 -19.18 8.66 14.83
N LYS A 273 -20.09 8.32 15.75
CA LYS A 273 -19.89 8.58 17.20
C LYS A 273 -19.23 7.41 17.93
N THR A 274 -19.52 6.18 17.49
CA THR A 274 -19.02 4.97 18.16
C THR A 274 -18.42 4.01 17.14
N VAL A 275 -17.23 3.50 17.44
CA VAL A 275 -16.58 2.41 16.71
C VAL A 275 -16.70 1.14 17.55
N TYR A 276 -17.59 0.22 17.12
CA TYR A 276 -17.75 -1.07 17.78
C TYR A 276 -16.84 -2.09 17.12
N VAL A 277 -15.83 -2.55 17.85
CA VAL A 277 -14.79 -3.42 17.32
C VAL A 277 -15.12 -4.88 17.63
N THR A 278 -15.27 -5.69 16.58
CA THR A 278 -15.55 -7.12 16.66
C THR A 278 -14.28 -7.97 16.59
N GLY A 279 -14.37 -9.19 17.09
CA GLY A 279 -13.37 -10.23 16.81
C GLY A 279 -13.40 -10.66 15.35
N LEU A 280 -12.32 -11.27 14.90
CA LEU A 280 -12.24 -11.93 13.60
C LEU A 280 -12.48 -13.43 13.76
N ILE A 281 -13.24 -14.01 12.84
CA ILE A 281 -13.37 -15.45 12.74
C ILE A 281 -12.01 -16.00 12.24
N ARG A 282 -11.50 -16.99 12.97
CA ARG A 282 -10.19 -17.60 12.72
C ARG A 282 -10.34 -19.09 12.45
N ASP A 283 -9.36 -19.66 11.80
CA ASP A 283 -9.29 -21.11 11.67
C ASP A 283 -8.93 -21.79 13.01
N GLU A 284 -8.95 -23.11 13.01
CA GLU A 284 -8.67 -23.97 14.17
C GLU A 284 -7.28 -23.70 14.80
N GLN A 285 -6.32 -23.22 13.98
CA GLN A 285 -4.98 -22.83 14.44
C GLN A 285 -4.92 -21.34 14.87
N GLY A 286 -6.05 -20.67 14.97
CA GLY A 286 -6.14 -19.27 15.35
C GLY A 286 -5.66 -18.28 14.26
N GLN A 287 -5.50 -18.72 13.00
CA GLN A 287 -5.08 -17.86 11.90
C GLN A 287 -6.27 -17.20 11.22
N LYS A 288 -6.05 -15.98 10.73
CA LYS A 288 -7.04 -15.28 9.89
C LYS A 288 -7.33 -16.12 8.65
N MET A 289 -8.62 -16.34 8.36
CA MET A 289 -9.06 -17.04 7.17
C MET A 289 -8.84 -16.20 5.90
N SER A 290 -8.29 -16.82 4.85
CA SER A 290 -8.15 -16.20 3.53
C SER A 290 -8.17 -17.25 2.42
N LYS A 291 -8.66 -16.85 1.23
CA LYS A 291 -8.66 -17.73 0.05
C LYS A 291 -7.25 -18.19 -0.33
N SER A 292 -6.26 -17.29 -0.25
CA SER A 292 -4.86 -17.60 -0.58
C SER A 292 -4.23 -18.65 0.34
N LYS A 293 -4.67 -18.73 1.60
CA LYS A 293 -4.23 -19.77 2.56
C LYS A 293 -5.04 -21.06 2.46
N GLY A 294 -6.14 -21.08 1.70
CA GLY A 294 -7.03 -22.23 1.56
C GLY A 294 -7.63 -22.71 2.89
N ASN A 295 -7.82 -21.81 3.86
CA ASN A 295 -8.36 -22.12 5.19
C ASN A 295 -9.73 -21.50 5.45
N VAL A 296 -10.39 -21.03 4.40
CA VAL A 296 -11.76 -20.48 4.51
C VAL A 296 -12.75 -21.63 4.75
N LEU A 297 -13.65 -21.41 5.71
CA LEU A 297 -14.85 -22.22 5.92
C LEU A 297 -16.05 -21.43 5.43
N ASP A 298 -16.79 -21.99 4.49
CA ASP A 298 -18.04 -21.40 4.01
C ASP A 298 -19.15 -21.75 5.02
N PRO A 299 -19.94 -20.79 5.51
CA PRO A 299 -21.05 -21.07 6.39
C PRO A 299 -22.06 -22.08 5.83
N LEU A 300 -22.31 -22.09 4.51
CA LEU A 300 -23.19 -23.07 3.88
C LEU A 300 -22.63 -24.48 3.97
N ASP A 301 -21.33 -24.65 3.78
CA ASP A 301 -20.67 -25.97 3.95
C ASP A 301 -20.77 -26.47 5.39
N MET A 302 -20.86 -25.57 6.37
CA MET A 302 -21.06 -25.94 7.78
C MET A 302 -22.53 -26.32 8.05
N ILE A 303 -23.48 -25.64 7.42
CA ILE A 303 -24.92 -25.89 7.59
C ILE A 303 -25.34 -27.18 6.89
N ASP A 304 -24.98 -27.31 5.62
CA ASP A 304 -25.49 -28.36 4.72
C ASP A 304 -24.54 -29.59 4.68
N GLY A 305 -23.32 -29.43 5.14
CA GLY A 305 -22.24 -30.40 4.96
C GLY A 305 -21.60 -30.32 3.57
N ILE A 306 -20.40 -30.84 3.43
CA ILE A 306 -19.69 -30.93 2.16
C ILE A 306 -18.75 -32.14 2.17
N ASP A 307 -18.74 -32.94 1.10
CA ASP A 307 -17.79 -34.03 0.95
C ASP A 307 -16.35 -33.55 0.73
N ILE A 308 -15.37 -34.41 1.00
CA ILE A 308 -13.95 -34.03 0.97
C ILE A 308 -13.49 -33.60 -0.42
N GLU A 309 -13.96 -34.22 -1.50
CA GLU A 309 -13.51 -33.87 -2.86
C GLU A 309 -14.04 -32.50 -3.29
N SER A 310 -15.30 -32.21 -2.98
CA SER A 310 -15.90 -30.89 -3.21
C SER A 310 -15.21 -29.81 -2.38
N LEU A 311 -14.90 -30.09 -1.11
CA LEU A 311 -14.16 -29.18 -0.23
C LEU A 311 -12.74 -28.88 -0.76
N LEU A 312 -12.05 -29.90 -1.26
CA LEU A 312 -10.74 -29.75 -1.88
C LEU A 312 -10.81 -28.88 -3.13
N ALA A 313 -11.77 -29.18 -4.03
CA ALA A 313 -11.97 -28.38 -5.24
C ALA A 313 -12.24 -26.90 -4.90
N LYS A 314 -13.05 -26.65 -3.87
CA LYS A 314 -13.38 -25.28 -3.40
C LYS A 314 -12.15 -24.56 -2.81
N ARG A 315 -11.32 -25.26 -2.03
CA ARG A 315 -10.13 -24.67 -1.37
C ARG A 315 -8.91 -24.52 -2.28
N THR A 316 -8.79 -25.34 -3.33
CA THR A 316 -7.66 -25.33 -4.26
C THR A 316 -8.01 -24.76 -5.64
N GLY A 317 -9.28 -24.54 -5.91
CA GLY A 317 -9.74 -23.90 -7.14
C GLY A 317 -9.41 -22.41 -7.20
N ASN A 318 -9.05 -21.90 -8.38
CA ASN A 318 -8.78 -20.48 -8.65
C ASN A 318 -7.74 -19.82 -7.73
N MET A 319 -6.73 -20.59 -7.34
CA MET A 319 -5.65 -20.06 -6.49
C MET A 319 -4.70 -19.17 -7.28
N MET A 320 -4.32 -18.04 -6.70
CA MET A 320 -3.28 -17.15 -7.25
C MET A 320 -1.89 -17.80 -7.27
N GLN A 321 -1.64 -18.78 -6.39
CA GLN A 321 -0.39 -19.54 -6.30
C GLN A 321 -0.67 -21.04 -6.42
N PRO A 322 -0.82 -21.57 -7.65
CA PRO A 322 -1.16 -22.99 -7.90
C PRO A 322 -0.18 -24.00 -7.26
N GLN A 323 1.08 -23.60 -7.07
CA GLN A 323 2.10 -24.42 -6.42
C GLN A 323 1.79 -24.76 -4.96
N GLN A 324 0.91 -24.02 -4.31
CA GLN A 324 0.49 -24.31 -2.93
C GLN A 324 -0.70 -25.29 -2.86
N ALA A 325 -1.34 -25.61 -3.97
CA ALA A 325 -2.54 -26.46 -4.00
C ALA A 325 -2.30 -27.84 -3.35
N ALA A 326 -1.18 -28.50 -3.65
CA ALA A 326 -0.85 -29.80 -3.07
C ALA A 326 -0.71 -29.76 -1.54
N LYS A 327 -0.09 -28.69 -1.00
CA LYS A 327 0.08 -28.50 0.44
C LYS A 327 -1.26 -28.23 1.12
N ILE A 328 -2.11 -27.42 0.50
CA ILE A 328 -3.46 -27.11 1.01
C ILE A 328 -4.32 -28.35 0.98
N ALA A 329 -4.30 -29.13 -0.12
CA ALA A 329 -5.06 -30.37 -0.24
C ALA A 329 -4.65 -31.38 0.84
N SER A 330 -3.34 -31.58 1.06
CA SER A 330 -2.85 -32.49 2.11
C SER A 330 -3.31 -32.06 3.51
N ARG A 331 -3.24 -30.76 3.81
CA ARG A 331 -3.71 -30.22 5.09
C ARG A 331 -5.23 -30.38 5.25
N THR A 332 -6.00 -30.10 4.20
CA THR A 332 -7.46 -30.22 4.22
C THR A 332 -7.91 -31.67 4.44
N ARG A 333 -7.28 -32.66 3.77
CA ARG A 333 -7.57 -34.09 4.01
C ARG A 333 -7.24 -34.52 5.43
N LYS A 334 -6.19 -33.96 6.03
CA LYS A 334 -5.84 -34.26 7.43
C LYS A 334 -6.85 -33.66 8.41
N GLN A 335 -7.34 -32.47 8.13
CA GLN A 335 -8.27 -31.74 9.00
C GLN A 335 -9.72 -32.25 8.86
N PHE A 336 -10.13 -32.62 7.63
CA PHE A 336 -11.47 -33.06 7.28
C PHE A 336 -11.39 -34.34 6.44
N PRO A 337 -11.08 -35.51 7.06
CA PRO A 337 -10.88 -36.76 6.29
C PRO A 337 -12.08 -37.14 5.43
N ASP A 338 -13.28 -36.94 5.95
CA ASP A 338 -14.55 -37.31 5.31
C ASP A 338 -15.36 -36.11 4.81
N GLY A 339 -14.75 -34.90 4.87
CA GLY A 339 -15.44 -33.64 4.61
C GLY A 339 -15.99 -33.00 5.88
N ILE A 340 -16.99 -32.14 5.75
CA ILE A 340 -17.67 -31.47 6.86
C ILE A 340 -19.07 -32.04 6.99
N GLU A 341 -19.39 -32.59 8.17
CA GLU A 341 -20.74 -33.04 8.45
C GLU A 341 -21.70 -31.86 8.59
N PRO A 342 -22.99 -32.01 8.19
CA PRO A 342 -23.96 -30.95 8.35
C PRO A 342 -24.25 -30.67 9.83
N HIS A 343 -24.15 -29.41 10.21
CA HIS A 343 -24.45 -28.95 11.58
C HIS A 343 -25.86 -28.36 11.72
N GLY A 344 -26.54 -28.13 10.59
CA GLY A 344 -27.84 -27.47 10.53
C GLY A 344 -27.71 -25.95 10.77
N SER A 345 -28.86 -25.27 10.73
CA SER A 345 -28.99 -23.81 10.95
C SER A 345 -29.34 -23.47 12.38
#